data_4c546ee2014778b4028519b92b1af35b
#
_entry.id   4c546ee2014778b4028519b92b1af35b
#
_cell.length_a   1.000
_cell.length_b   1.000
_cell.length_c   1.000
_cell.angle_alpha   90.00
_cell.angle_beta   90.00
_cell.angle_gamma   90.00
#
_symmetry.space_group_name_H-M   'P 1'
#
loop_
_entity.id
_entity.type
_entity.pdbx_description
1 polymer ?
#
loop_
_entity_poly.entity_id
_entity_poly.type
_entity_poly.pdbx_seq_one_letter_code
_entity_poly.pdbx_strand_id
1 'polypeptide(L)'
;MKSLLAAALLLAAPAAAAPRDEVLAATAAFMAALNENRPDAAEALTHPALTIQILRFPAEGGSRFSVLTRQQLFDNFRAAPPRRFDEQLVETRVLITRDFAHVWAPYTLDIDGKRIHCGIDSFGWSRIEGKWLLTTFGWTADPKGCPPK
;
A
#
# COMPACT_ATOMS: atom_id res chain seq x y z
N MET A 1 65.21 -7.51 5.52
CA MET A 1 64.10 -6.57 5.77
C MET A 1 62.92 -7.03 4.94
N LYS A 2 61.87 -7.63 5.58
CA LYS A 2 60.65 -8.09 4.88
C LYS A 2 59.57 -7.10 5.12
N SER A 3 59.16 -6.33 4.11
CA SER A 3 58.03 -5.41 4.17
C SER A 3 56.73 -6.17 4.05
N LEU A 4 55.90 -6.15 5.11
CA LEU A 4 54.53 -6.64 5.12
C LEU A 4 53.63 -5.54 4.53
N LEU A 5 53.11 -5.73 3.34
CA LEU A 5 52.01 -4.92 2.81
C LEU A 5 50.70 -5.39 3.46
N ALA A 6 50.12 -4.57 4.31
CA ALA A 6 48.75 -4.76 4.84
C ALA A 6 47.77 -4.29 3.77
N ALA A 7 47.04 -5.21 3.17
CA ALA A 7 45.89 -4.89 2.30
C ALA A 7 44.67 -4.51 3.17
N ALA A 8 44.30 -3.25 3.13
CA ALA A 8 43.08 -2.78 3.75
C ALA A 8 41.86 -3.17 2.87
N LEU A 9 41.04 -4.12 3.32
CA LEU A 9 39.74 -4.40 2.73
C LEU A 9 38.79 -3.24 3.05
N LEU A 10 38.49 -2.42 2.09
CA LEU A 10 37.39 -1.45 2.15
C LEU A 10 36.07 -2.21 2.02
N LEU A 11 35.37 -2.44 3.14
CA LEU A 11 33.99 -2.90 3.16
C LEU A 11 33.10 -1.76 2.67
N ALA A 12 32.62 -1.86 1.43
CA ALA A 12 31.62 -0.94 0.90
C ALA A 12 30.32 -1.12 1.70
N ALA A 13 29.87 -0.09 2.42
CA ALA A 13 28.56 -0.08 3.05
C ALA A 13 27.48 -0.15 1.95
N PRO A 14 26.39 -0.93 2.15
CA PRO A 14 25.29 -0.96 1.19
C PRO A 14 24.71 0.45 1.02
N ALA A 15 24.55 0.88 -0.23
CA ALA A 15 23.90 2.15 -0.54
C ALA A 15 22.47 2.14 0.03
N ALA A 16 22.09 3.18 0.78
CA ALA A 16 20.72 3.35 1.25
C ALA A 16 19.76 3.42 0.03
N ALA A 17 18.63 2.73 0.13
CA ALA A 17 17.60 2.79 -0.91
C ALA A 17 17.11 4.23 -1.09
N ALA A 18 16.78 4.62 -2.34
CA ALA A 18 16.21 5.93 -2.59
C ALA A 18 14.83 6.03 -1.89
N PRO A 19 14.47 7.19 -1.32
CA PRO A 19 13.19 7.35 -0.61
C PRO A 19 11.96 6.90 -1.41
N ARG A 20 12.01 7.07 -2.73
CA ARG A 20 10.95 6.61 -3.64
C ARG A 20 10.82 5.07 -3.64
N ASP A 21 11.93 4.37 -3.64
CA ASP A 21 11.95 2.90 -3.65
C ASP A 21 11.49 2.35 -2.31
N GLU A 22 11.82 3.01 -1.20
CA GLU A 22 11.31 2.66 0.13
C GLU A 22 9.78 2.80 0.21
N VAL A 23 9.19 3.88 -0.33
CA VAL A 23 7.74 4.09 -0.38
C VAL A 23 7.06 3.04 -1.26
N LEU A 24 7.63 2.72 -2.42
CA LEU A 24 7.11 1.65 -3.29
C LEU A 24 7.16 0.29 -2.60
N ALA A 25 8.26 -0.01 -1.91
CA ALA A 25 8.38 -1.26 -1.12
C ALA A 25 7.37 -1.33 0.02
N ALA A 26 7.13 -0.23 0.75
CA ALA A 26 6.12 -0.16 1.80
C ALA A 26 4.71 -0.36 1.23
N THR A 27 4.40 0.25 0.08
CA THR A 27 3.11 0.07 -0.61
C THR A 27 2.93 -1.38 -1.05
N ALA A 28 3.95 -1.98 -1.67
CA ALA A 28 3.91 -3.38 -2.08
C ALA A 28 3.74 -4.34 -0.89
N ALA A 29 4.41 -4.08 0.23
CA ALA A 29 4.27 -4.88 1.45
C ALA A 29 2.86 -4.79 2.03
N PHE A 30 2.25 -3.59 2.04
CA PHE A 30 0.88 -3.39 2.50
C PHE A 30 -0.12 -4.15 1.59
N MET A 31 0.00 -4.01 0.27
CA MET A 31 -0.84 -4.72 -0.69
C MET A 31 -0.69 -6.24 -0.61
N ALA A 32 0.54 -6.74 -0.47
CA ALA A 32 0.79 -8.17 -0.28
C ALA A 32 0.11 -8.69 1.00
N ALA A 33 0.17 -7.95 2.10
CA ALA A 33 -0.49 -8.33 3.34
C ALA A 33 -2.03 -8.36 3.22
N LEU A 34 -2.63 -7.44 2.45
CA LEU A 34 -4.06 -7.48 2.14
C LEU A 34 -4.42 -8.69 1.27
N ASN A 35 -3.70 -8.91 0.17
CA ASN A 35 -3.94 -10.02 -0.76
C ASN A 35 -3.76 -11.40 -0.12
N GLU A 36 -2.81 -11.52 0.81
CA GLU A 36 -2.54 -12.75 1.56
C GLU A 36 -3.44 -12.91 2.80
N ASN A 37 -4.43 -12.03 2.97
CA ASN A 37 -5.36 -12.04 4.11
C ASN A 37 -4.64 -12.04 5.48
N ARG A 38 -3.63 -11.17 5.61
CA ARG A 38 -2.83 -10.98 6.83
C ARG A 38 -3.08 -9.60 7.46
N PRO A 39 -4.24 -9.41 8.12
CA PRO A 39 -4.62 -8.08 8.66
C PRO A 39 -3.61 -7.52 9.64
N ASP A 40 -3.01 -8.34 10.51
CA ASP A 40 -2.04 -7.86 11.50
C ASP A 40 -0.74 -7.37 10.84
N ALA A 41 -0.30 -8.02 9.75
CA ALA A 41 0.86 -7.57 8.99
C ALA A 41 0.59 -6.26 8.25
N ALA A 42 -0.60 -6.10 7.66
CA ALA A 42 -1.02 -4.85 7.04
C ALA A 42 -1.13 -3.72 8.09
N GLU A 43 -1.76 -4.01 9.23
CA GLU A 43 -1.95 -3.06 10.33
C GLU A 43 -0.64 -2.55 10.90
N ALA A 44 0.40 -3.40 10.99
CA ALA A 44 1.74 -3.03 11.46
C ALA A 44 2.44 -1.98 10.57
N LEU A 45 2.02 -1.83 9.32
CA LEU A 45 2.53 -0.82 8.37
C LEU A 45 1.78 0.51 8.45
N THR A 46 0.82 0.65 9.37
CA THR A 46 -0.03 1.83 9.47
C THR A 46 0.21 2.63 10.73
N HIS A 47 0.01 3.95 10.65
CA HIS A 47 0.01 4.82 11.82
C HIS A 47 -1.30 4.64 12.63
N PRO A 48 -1.30 4.75 13.97
CA PRO A 48 -2.52 4.65 14.79
C PRO A 48 -3.63 5.62 14.40
N ALA A 49 -3.28 6.80 13.87
CA ALA A 49 -4.24 7.81 13.39
C ALA A 49 -4.60 7.65 11.91
N LEU A 50 -4.38 6.47 11.30
CA LEU A 50 -4.76 6.23 9.90
C LEU A 50 -6.26 6.53 9.68
N THR A 51 -6.54 7.33 8.65
CA THR A 51 -7.90 7.61 8.17
C THR A 51 -8.11 6.98 6.80
N ILE A 52 -9.24 6.32 6.61
CA ILE A 52 -9.59 5.65 5.37
C ILE A 52 -10.79 6.33 4.73
N GLN A 53 -10.71 6.62 3.43
CA GLN A 53 -11.77 7.24 2.63
C GLN A 53 -12.17 6.32 1.48
N ILE A 54 -13.46 6.06 1.34
CA ILE A 54 -13.97 5.13 0.34
C ILE A 54 -15.08 5.81 -0.46
N LEU A 55 -14.92 5.88 -1.78
CA LEU A 55 -15.93 6.38 -2.70
C LEU A 55 -16.38 5.24 -3.62
N ARG A 56 -17.62 4.80 -3.46
CA ARG A 56 -18.20 3.74 -4.28
C ARG A 56 -19.15 4.31 -5.31
N PHE A 57 -19.13 3.73 -6.53
CA PHE A 57 -20.05 4.01 -7.63
C PHE A 57 -20.96 2.80 -7.84
N PRO A 58 -22.12 2.72 -7.17
CA PRO A 58 -23.04 1.59 -7.33
C PRO A 58 -23.56 1.46 -8.76
N ALA A 59 -23.91 0.23 -9.16
CA ALA A 59 -24.40 -0.05 -10.51
C ALA A 59 -25.71 0.69 -10.87
N GLU A 60 -26.52 1.00 -9.87
CA GLU A 60 -27.77 1.79 -9.97
C GLU A 60 -27.53 3.31 -10.13
N GLY A 61 -26.29 3.76 -10.06
CA GLY A 61 -25.89 5.16 -10.21
C GLY A 61 -25.68 5.89 -8.91
N GLY A 62 -25.21 7.16 -9.02
CA GLY A 62 -24.81 7.98 -7.89
C GLY A 62 -23.44 7.61 -7.31
N SER A 63 -23.13 8.16 -6.16
CA SER A 63 -21.90 7.83 -5.40
C SER A 63 -22.20 7.71 -3.91
N ARG A 64 -21.45 6.86 -3.21
CA ARG A 64 -21.53 6.68 -1.76
C ARG A 64 -20.16 6.88 -1.16
N PHE A 65 -20.03 7.91 -0.33
CA PHE A 65 -18.82 8.21 0.42
C PHE A 65 -18.90 7.64 1.83
N SER A 66 -17.81 7.07 2.32
CA SER A 66 -17.66 6.61 3.69
C SER A 66 -16.24 6.83 4.19
N VAL A 67 -16.12 7.01 5.51
CA VAL A 67 -14.86 7.14 6.22
C VAL A 67 -14.78 6.06 7.28
N LEU A 68 -13.63 5.43 7.40
CA LEU A 68 -13.35 4.46 8.45
C LEU A 68 -12.13 4.94 9.25
N THR A 69 -12.10 4.57 10.52
CA THR A 69 -10.90 4.60 11.34
C THR A 69 -10.02 3.38 11.03
N ARG A 70 -8.75 3.44 11.41
CA ARG A 70 -7.83 2.28 11.37
C ARG A 70 -8.45 1.06 12.05
N GLN A 71 -8.98 1.21 13.25
CA GLN A 71 -9.59 0.11 13.99
C GLN A 71 -10.76 -0.51 13.22
N GLN A 72 -11.70 0.29 12.72
CA GLN A 72 -12.84 -0.20 11.94
C GLN A 72 -12.40 -0.97 10.68
N LEU A 73 -11.37 -0.50 9.97
CA LEU A 73 -10.86 -1.20 8.80
C LEU A 73 -10.38 -2.60 9.15
N PHE A 74 -9.50 -2.72 10.16
CA PHE A 74 -8.88 -4.00 10.49
C PHE A 74 -9.81 -4.94 11.26
N ASP A 75 -10.74 -4.42 12.08
CA ASP A 75 -11.78 -5.22 12.70
C ASP A 75 -12.72 -5.83 11.64
N ASN A 76 -13.13 -5.05 10.64
CA ASN A 76 -13.91 -5.55 9.51
C ASN A 76 -13.14 -6.61 8.72
N PHE A 77 -11.84 -6.42 8.52
CA PHE A 77 -11.00 -7.36 7.79
C PHE A 77 -10.84 -8.69 8.54
N ARG A 78 -10.63 -8.65 9.87
CA ARG A 78 -10.57 -9.86 10.72
C ARG A 78 -11.90 -10.60 10.83
N ALA A 79 -13.01 -9.86 10.83
CA ALA A 79 -14.35 -10.43 10.92
C ALA A 79 -14.84 -11.05 9.60
N ALA A 80 -14.25 -10.67 8.48
CA ALA A 80 -14.62 -11.19 7.17
C ALA A 80 -14.18 -12.67 7.03
N PRO A 81 -14.99 -13.52 6.39
CA PRO A 81 -14.56 -14.87 6.08
C PRO A 81 -13.32 -14.85 5.16
N PRO A 82 -12.36 -15.76 5.33
CA PRO A 82 -11.19 -15.83 4.47
C PRO A 82 -11.59 -15.94 3.00
N ARG A 83 -11.02 -15.05 2.17
CA ARG A 83 -11.22 -15.04 0.71
C ARG A 83 -9.88 -14.81 0.03
N ARG A 84 -9.77 -15.26 -1.20
CA ARG A 84 -8.61 -14.96 -2.02
C ARG A 84 -8.78 -13.59 -2.66
N PHE A 85 -8.13 -12.59 -2.10
CA PHE A 85 -7.99 -11.27 -2.71
C PHE A 85 -6.87 -11.30 -3.74
N ASP A 86 -7.07 -10.62 -4.85
CA ASP A 86 -6.07 -10.36 -5.88
C ASP A 86 -6.29 -8.93 -6.37
N GLU A 87 -5.70 -8.00 -5.62
CA GLU A 87 -5.72 -6.58 -5.94
C GLU A 87 -4.38 -6.21 -6.56
N GLN A 88 -4.43 -5.72 -7.79
CA GLN A 88 -3.26 -5.37 -8.60
C GLN A 88 -3.22 -3.89 -8.87
N LEU A 89 -2.14 -3.23 -8.43
CA LEU A 89 -1.86 -1.84 -8.75
C LEU A 89 -1.26 -1.73 -10.16
N VAL A 90 -1.72 -0.74 -10.92
CA VAL A 90 -1.27 -0.48 -12.30
C VAL A 90 -0.74 0.95 -12.37
N GLU A 91 0.33 1.18 -13.14
CA GLU A 91 0.87 2.53 -13.42
C GLU A 91 1.03 3.42 -12.17
N THR A 92 1.64 2.90 -11.14
CA THR A 92 1.82 3.57 -9.85
C THR A 92 2.61 4.87 -9.99
N ARG A 93 2.02 5.99 -9.54
CA ARG A 93 2.65 7.31 -9.48
C ARG A 93 3.01 7.64 -8.04
N VAL A 94 4.23 8.12 -7.83
CA VAL A 94 4.73 8.52 -6.50
C VAL A 94 5.12 9.99 -6.53
N LEU A 95 4.52 10.78 -5.65
CA LEU A 95 4.92 12.13 -5.31
C LEU A 95 5.58 12.06 -3.94
N ILE A 96 6.75 12.68 -3.78
CA ILE A 96 7.50 12.64 -2.53
C ILE A 96 8.17 13.96 -2.24
N THR A 97 8.14 14.36 -0.98
CA THR A 97 8.89 15.48 -0.45
C THR A 97 9.35 15.17 0.97
N ARG A 98 10.69 15.07 1.19
CA ARG A 98 11.28 14.70 2.49
C ARG A 98 10.64 13.41 3.07
N ASP A 99 9.97 13.52 4.22
CA ASP A 99 9.37 12.44 4.99
C ASP A 99 7.86 12.29 4.72
N PHE A 100 7.38 12.82 3.60
CA PHE A 100 5.98 12.72 3.18
C PHE A 100 5.90 12.24 1.72
N ALA A 101 5.06 11.25 1.46
CA ALA A 101 4.84 10.73 0.12
C ALA A 101 3.36 10.43 -0.13
N HIS A 102 2.97 10.55 -1.39
CA HIS A 102 1.67 10.15 -1.88
C HIS A 102 1.83 9.17 -3.04
N VAL A 103 1.15 8.03 -2.94
CA VAL A 103 1.09 7.03 -4.01
C VAL A 103 -0.32 7.01 -4.57
N TRP A 104 -0.43 7.12 -5.88
CA TRP A 104 -1.68 7.07 -6.62
C TRP A 104 -1.58 5.99 -7.68
N ALA A 105 -2.48 5.03 -7.66
CA ALA A 105 -2.45 3.92 -8.58
C ALA A 105 -3.86 3.49 -9.01
N PRO A 106 -4.14 3.39 -10.31
CA PRO A 106 -5.25 2.57 -10.78
C PRO A 106 -5.09 1.15 -10.28
N TYR A 107 -6.20 0.51 -9.93
CA TYR A 107 -6.17 -0.88 -9.49
C TYR A 107 -7.31 -1.71 -10.09
N THR A 108 -7.13 -3.01 -10.02
CA THR A 108 -8.17 -3.99 -10.30
C THR A 108 -8.27 -4.95 -9.12
N LEU A 109 -9.49 -5.28 -8.67
CA LEU A 109 -9.72 -6.23 -7.61
C LEU A 109 -10.50 -7.44 -8.11
N ASP A 110 -9.87 -8.60 -8.00
CA ASP A 110 -10.54 -9.91 -8.14
C ASP A 110 -10.68 -10.56 -6.74
N ILE A 111 -11.85 -11.15 -6.45
CA ILE A 111 -12.08 -11.96 -5.26
C ILE A 111 -12.49 -13.36 -5.71
N ASP A 112 -11.76 -14.38 -5.25
CA ASP A 112 -11.97 -15.78 -5.64
C ASP A 112 -11.94 -15.96 -7.17
N GLY A 113 -11.09 -15.17 -7.86
CA GLY A 113 -10.91 -15.20 -9.32
C GLY A 113 -11.97 -14.43 -10.12
N LYS A 114 -12.92 -13.78 -9.45
CA LYS A 114 -13.97 -12.99 -10.10
C LYS A 114 -13.67 -11.50 -9.94
N ARG A 115 -13.67 -10.74 -11.06
CA ARG A 115 -13.57 -9.27 -11.02
C ARG A 115 -14.76 -8.68 -10.27
N ILE A 116 -14.45 -7.90 -9.23
CA ILE A 116 -15.45 -7.24 -8.36
C ILE A 116 -15.62 -5.78 -8.72
N HIS A 117 -14.53 -5.05 -8.77
CA HIS A 117 -14.49 -3.65 -9.18
C HIS A 117 -13.07 -3.21 -9.53
N CYS A 118 -12.98 -2.03 -10.09
CA CYS A 118 -11.72 -1.34 -10.35
C CYS A 118 -11.83 0.07 -9.81
N GLY A 119 -10.72 0.78 -9.77
CA GLY A 119 -10.73 2.15 -9.28
C GLY A 119 -9.34 2.72 -9.17
N ILE A 120 -9.22 3.65 -8.25
CA ILE A 120 -7.96 4.30 -7.89
C ILE A 120 -7.69 4.05 -6.43
N ASP A 121 -6.50 3.59 -6.10
CA ASP A 121 -5.95 3.60 -4.76
C ASP A 121 -5.10 4.85 -4.53
N SER A 122 -5.19 5.35 -3.32
CA SER A 122 -4.52 6.55 -2.85
C SER A 122 -3.91 6.28 -1.48
N PHE A 123 -2.58 6.30 -1.39
CA PHE A 123 -1.83 6.02 -0.17
C PHE A 123 -1.04 7.26 0.24
N GLY A 124 -1.28 7.78 1.44
CA GLY A 124 -0.47 8.82 2.04
C GLY A 124 0.47 8.22 3.07
N TRP A 125 1.77 8.32 2.82
CA TRP A 125 2.84 7.80 3.65
C TRP A 125 3.56 8.93 4.36
N SER A 126 3.90 8.71 5.64
CA SER A 126 4.77 9.61 6.40
C SER A 126 5.90 8.81 7.02
N ARG A 127 7.13 9.33 6.98
CA ARG A 127 8.27 8.74 7.66
C ARG A 127 8.29 9.23 9.10
N ILE A 128 8.00 8.34 10.03
CA ILE A 128 7.92 8.61 11.46
C ILE A 128 8.94 7.70 12.14
N GLU A 129 9.85 8.29 12.91
CA GLU A 129 10.95 7.55 13.57
C GLU A 129 11.73 6.65 12.59
N GLY A 130 11.99 7.17 11.39
CA GLY A 130 12.74 6.48 10.34
C GLY A 130 11.97 5.40 9.56
N LYS A 131 10.67 5.18 9.84
CA LYS A 131 9.83 4.19 9.18
C LYS A 131 8.72 4.85 8.38
N TRP A 132 8.48 4.37 7.17
CA TRP A 132 7.30 4.76 6.39
C TRP A 132 6.05 4.09 6.96
N LEU A 133 5.12 4.89 7.47
CA LEU A 133 3.82 4.44 7.98
C LEU A 133 2.70 5.04 7.13
N LEU A 134 1.70 4.23 6.80
CA LEU A 134 0.51 4.66 6.09
C LEU A 134 -0.35 5.54 7.02
N THR A 135 -0.54 6.80 6.66
CA THR A 135 -1.28 7.79 7.47
C THR A 135 -2.64 8.13 6.89
N THR A 136 -2.80 8.01 5.56
CA THR A 136 -4.10 8.08 4.90
C THR A 136 -4.18 6.99 3.83
N PHE A 137 -5.34 6.37 3.71
CA PHE A 137 -5.63 5.40 2.67
C PHE A 137 -7.03 5.69 2.11
N GLY A 138 -7.18 5.56 0.82
CA GLY A 138 -8.49 5.73 0.21
C GLY A 138 -8.56 5.04 -1.12
N TRP A 139 -9.79 4.70 -1.52
CA TRP A 139 -10.01 4.14 -2.84
C TRP A 139 -11.36 4.52 -3.42
N THR A 140 -11.44 4.47 -4.73
CA THR A 140 -12.71 4.46 -5.45
C THR A 140 -13.05 3.03 -5.84
N ALA A 141 -14.33 2.67 -5.88
CA ALA A 141 -14.77 1.34 -6.30
C ALA A 141 -15.89 1.45 -7.33
N ASP A 142 -15.59 1.08 -8.58
CA ASP A 142 -16.51 1.09 -9.71
C ASP A 142 -16.59 -0.28 -10.38
N PRO A 143 -17.70 -1.04 -10.21
CA PRO A 143 -17.87 -2.33 -10.87
C PRO A 143 -17.96 -2.25 -12.40
N LYS A 144 -18.34 -1.09 -12.94
CA LYS A 144 -18.47 -0.85 -14.41
C LYS A 144 -17.21 -0.22 -15.01
N GLY A 145 -16.33 0.35 -14.21
CA GLY A 145 -15.11 1.05 -14.62
C GLY A 145 -13.91 0.15 -14.92
N CYS A 146 -14.10 -1.17 -14.91
CA CYS A 146 -13.00 -2.10 -15.16
C CYS A 146 -12.65 -2.17 -16.65
N PRO A 147 -11.33 -2.18 -16.99
CA PRO A 147 -10.91 -2.50 -18.35
C PRO A 147 -11.29 -3.94 -18.71
N PRO A 148 -11.49 -4.25 -20.00
CA PRO A 148 -11.69 -5.62 -20.43
C PRO A 148 -10.49 -6.51 -20.03
N LYS A 149 -10.78 -7.78 -19.70
CA LYS A 149 -9.74 -8.79 -19.41
C LYS A 149 -9.01 -9.20 -20.67
#